data_1c8fee0c057d7e3a9157ecdf9f375a4a
#
_entry.id   1c8fee0c057d7e3a9157ecdf9f375a4a
#
_cell.length_a   1.000
_cell.length_b   1.000
_cell.length_c   1.000
_cell.angle_alpha   90.00
_cell.angle_beta   90.00
_cell.angle_gamma   90.00
#
_symmetry.space_group_name_H-M   'P 1'
#
loop_
_entity.id
_entity.type
_entity.pdbx_description
1 polymer ?
#
loop_
_entity_poly.entity_id
_entity_poly.type
_entity_poly.pdbx_seq_one_letter_code
_entity_poly.pdbx_strand_id
1 'polypeptide(L)'
;MKDGRILTEEDYAKDYSVPVPDELLHTVHVGEVTKEKIRLSCDGKTDVIQMNPHQIVTTHLVEEVPTENGYFKSDGVYNKICVVERHGKTGEIGVAPLKGFGVKGGAVATSVAHDSHNLIVAGDNDEDILAAIKGVEENQGGYVIASGGKVVDVLPLPICGLMSEK
;
A
#
# COMPACT_ATOMS: atom_id res chain seq x y z
N MET A 1 -31.16 -10.29 1.42
CA MET A 1 -32.56 -10.16 0.89
C MET A 1 -32.47 -9.90 -0.61
N LYS A 2 -33.31 -10.53 -1.40
CA LYS A 2 -33.45 -10.29 -2.85
C LYS A 2 -34.93 -10.15 -3.16
N ASP A 3 -35.31 -9.10 -3.87
CA ASP A 3 -36.71 -8.79 -4.27
C ASP A 3 -37.71 -8.80 -3.09
N GLY A 4 -37.28 -8.28 -1.93
CA GLY A 4 -38.08 -8.26 -0.69
C GLY A 4 -38.18 -9.58 0.07
N ARG A 5 -37.56 -10.66 -0.42
CA ARG A 5 -37.56 -11.99 0.21
C ARG A 5 -36.27 -12.21 1.02
N ILE A 6 -36.40 -12.82 2.20
CA ILE A 6 -35.26 -13.32 2.98
C ILE A 6 -34.70 -14.56 2.27
N LEU A 7 -33.41 -14.55 1.93
CA LEU A 7 -32.74 -15.70 1.36
C LEU A 7 -32.37 -16.71 2.44
N THR A 8 -32.50 -18.00 2.13
CA THR A 8 -32.08 -19.13 2.95
C THR A 8 -30.70 -19.64 2.49
N GLU A 9 -30.11 -20.58 3.27
CA GLU A 9 -28.84 -21.22 2.87
C GLU A 9 -28.96 -21.94 1.51
N GLU A 10 -30.09 -22.54 1.20
CA GLU A 10 -30.37 -23.19 -0.09
C GLU A 10 -30.40 -22.18 -1.26
N ASP A 11 -30.80 -20.96 -1.01
CA ASP A 11 -30.77 -19.89 -2.01
C ASP A 11 -29.33 -19.43 -2.30
N TYR A 12 -28.41 -19.51 -1.32
CA TYR A 12 -26.99 -19.22 -1.49
C TYR A 12 -26.20 -20.37 -2.11
N ALA A 13 -26.66 -21.60 -1.98
CA ALA A 13 -26.04 -22.77 -2.58
C ALA A 13 -26.19 -22.80 -4.12
N LYS A 14 -27.08 -21.99 -4.69
CA LYS A 14 -27.13 -21.76 -6.13
C LYS A 14 -25.94 -20.91 -6.52
N ASP A 15 -25.15 -21.45 -7.42
CA ASP A 15 -23.96 -20.78 -7.99
C ASP A 15 -24.39 -19.45 -8.65
N TYR A 16 -24.12 -18.34 -7.95
CA TYR A 16 -24.30 -17.00 -8.45
C TYR A 16 -23.00 -16.46 -9.05
N SER A 17 -22.19 -17.32 -9.70
CA SER A 17 -21.00 -16.85 -10.39
C SER A 17 -21.38 -15.86 -11.51
N VAL A 18 -21.29 -14.60 -11.19
CA VAL A 18 -21.34 -13.55 -12.20
C VAL A 18 -19.91 -13.34 -12.68
N PRO A 19 -19.63 -13.51 -13.97
CA PRO A 19 -18.28 -13.26 -14.47
C PRO A 19 -17.91 -11.80 -14.23
N VAL A 20 -16.72 -11.58 -13.70
CA VAL A 20 -16.19 -10.22 -13.49
C VAL A 20 -15.86 -9.64 -14.87
N PRO A 21 -16.33 -8.45 -15.22
CA PRO A 21 -15.94 -7.78 -16.45
C PRO A 21 -14.43 -7.54 -16.52
N ASP A 22 -13.78 -7.83 -17.63
CA ASP A 22 -12.33 -7.68 -17.82
C ASP A 22 -11.82 -6.27 -17.48
N GLU A 23 -12.62 -5.26 -17.74
CA GLU A 23 -12.32 -3.85 -17.43
C GLU A 23 -12.11 -3.57 -15.92
N LEU A 24 -12.60 -4.46 -15.05
CA LEU A 24 -12.42 -4.35 -13.60
C LEU A 24 -11.17 -5.09 -13.11
N LEU A 25 -10.55 -5.92 -13.94
CA LEU A 25 -9.39 -6.76 -13.58
C LEU A 25 -8.03 -6.10 -13.89
N HIS A 26 -8.02 -4.97 -14.61
CA HIS A 26 -6.80 -4.28 -15.04
C HIS A 26 -6.86 -2.80 -14.70
N THR A 27 -6.95 -2.49 -13.39
CA THR A 27 -7.16 -1.12 -12.91
C THR A 27 -5.98 -0.55 -12.13
N VAL A 28 -4.91 -1.32 -11.95
CA VAL A 28 -3.70 -0.88 -11.28
C VAL A 28 -2.65 -0.52 -12.33
N HIS A 29 -2.41 0.78 -12.49
CA HIS A 29 -1.49 1.35 -13.46
C HIS A 29 -0.47 2.21 -12.72
N VAL A 30 0.55 1.58 -12.16
CA VAL A 30 1.62 2.27 -11.46
C VAL A 30 2.60 2.84 -12.48
N GLY A 31 2.95 4.11 -12.36
CA GLY A 31 4.00 4.70 -13.15
C GLY A 31 5.39 4.15 -12.78
N GLU A 32 6.41 4.56 -13.51
CA GLU A 32 7.77 4.15 -13.16
C GLU A 32 8.16 4.62 -11.75
N VAL A 33 8.43 3.67 -10.85
CA VAL A 33 8.89 3.93 -9.47
C VAL A 33 10.35 3.53 -9.35
N THR A 34 11.22 4.49 -9.05
CA THR A 34 12.67 4.27 -8.87
C THR A 34 13.11 4.65 -7.46
N LYS A 35 14.33 4.22 -7.08
CA LYS A 35 14.93 4.60 -5.79
C LYS A 35 15.02 6.13 -5.63
N GLU A 36 15.28 6.85 -6.72
CA GLU A 36 15.38 8.30 -6.74
C GLU A 36 14.04 8.97 -6.41
N LYS A 37 12.94 8.44 -6.95
CA LYS A 37 11.58 8.97 -6.72
C LYS A 37 11.05 8.74 -5.30
N ILE A 38 11.54 7.70 -4.62
CA ILE A 38 11.16 7.40 -3.23
C ILE A 38 12.18 7.91 -2.20
N ARG A 39 13.20 8.65 -2.65
CA ARG A 39 14.10 9.36 -1.74
C ARG A 39 13.42 10.56 -1.13
N LEU A 40 13.57 10.72 0.17
CA LEU A 40 13.14 11.91 0.88
C LEU A 40 14.39 12.70 1.29
N SER A 41 14.60 13.85 0.65
CA SER A 41 15.62 14.80 1.09
C SER A 41 15.21 15.37 2.46
N CYS A 42 16.12 15.35 3.41
CA CYS A 42 15.85 15.77 4.76
C CYS A 42 17.07 16.51 5.33
N ASP A 43 16.85 17.77 5.73
CA ASP A 43 17.86 18.61 6.38
C ASP A 43 17.20 19.23 7.62
N GLY A 44 17.50 18.66 8.80
CA GLY A 44 16.93 19.06 10.08
C GLY A 44 15.55 18.44 10.35
N LYS A 45 14.58 19.30 10.72
CA LYS A 45 13.22 18.86 11.05
C LYS A 45 12.40 18.64 9.78
N THR A 46 11.61 17.58 9.78
CA THR A 46 10.69 17.25 8.69
C THR A 46 9.32 16.85 9.21
N ASP A 47 8.34 16.88 8.33
CA ASP A 47 7.00 16.38 8.60
C ASP A 47 7.02 14.85 8.77
N VAL A 48 6.39 14.37 9.84
CA VAL A 48 6.33 12.96 10.21
C VAL A 48 4.88 12.56 10.44
N ILE A 49 4.48 11.43 9.88
CA ILE A 49 3.20 10.80 10.17
C ILE A 49 3.40 9.86 11.36
N GLN A 50 2.70 10.12 12.48
CA GLN A 50 2.69 9.21 13.62
C GLN A 50 1.43 8.38 13.65
N MET A 51 1.59 7.07 13.70
CA MET A 51 0.49 6.15 13.99
C MET A 51 0.16 6.17 15.49
N ASN A 52 -1.13 6.30 15.79
CA ASN A 52 -1.61 6.25 17.17
C ASN A 52 -2.13 4.83 17.49
N PRO A 53 -1.65 4.17 18.55
CA PRO A 53 -2.11 2.84 18.91
C PRO A 53 -3.63 2.78 19.09
N HIS A 54 -4.26 1.75 18.51
CA HIS A 54 -5.71 1.50 18.59
C HIS A 54 -6.62 2.63 18.06
N GLN A 55 -6.11 3.48 17.16
CA GLN A 55 -6.86 4.55 16.53
C GLN A 55 -6.74 4.48 15.00
N ILE A 56 -7.77 4.99 14.31
CA ILE A 56 -7.78 5.12 12.84
C ILE A 56 -7.19 6.45 12.36
N VAL A 57 -6.91 7.36 13.29
CA VAL A 57 -6.32 8.67 12.98
C VAL A 57 -4.83 8.67 13.25
N THR A 58 -4.10 9.43 12.46
CA THR A 58 -2.67 9.68 12.64
C THR A 58 -2.44 11.07 13.22
N THR A 59 -1.26 11.32 13.76
CA THR A 59 -0.85 12.65 14.24
C THR A 59 0.25 13.19 13.32
N HIS A 60 0.14 14.45 12.94
CA HIS A 60 1.19 15.17 12.26
C HIS A 60 2.20 15.69 13.29
N LEU A 61 3.46 15.36 13.10
CA LEU A 61 4.58 15.86 13.90
C LEU A 61 5.59 16.58 13.00
N VAL A 62 6.39 17.47 13.61
CA VAL A 62 7.56 18.08 12.97
C VAL A 62 8.75 17.84 13.88
N GLU A 63 9.60 16.89 13.52
CA GLU A 63 10.72 16.47 14.35
C GLU A 63 11.96 16.10 13.53
N GLU A 64 13.11 16.00 14.18
CA GLU A 64 14.33 15.50 13.58
C GLU A 64 14.22 13.98 13.38
N VAL A 65 14.58 13.50 12.20
CA VAL A 65 14.56 12.08 11.85
C VAL A 65 15.96 11.60 11.44
N PRO A 66 16.25 10.30 11.52
CA PRO A 66 17.52 9.76 11.07
C PRO A 66 17.78 10.07 9.61
N THR A 67 19.00 10.51 9.31
CA THR A 67 19.43 10.85 7.96
C THR A 67 20.78 10.22 7.62
N GLU A 68 20.99 9.91 6.35
CA GLU A 68 22.25 9.50 5.80
C GLU A 68 22.47 10.19 4.45
N ASN A 69 23.60 10.87 4.31
CA ASN A 69 23.95 11.63 3.10
C ASN A 69 22.90 12.68 2.67
N GLY A 70 22.20 13.32 3.62
CA GLY A 70 21.15 14.31 3.35
C GLY A 70 19.79 13.74 2.99
N TYR A 71 19.59 12.44 3.16
CA TYR A 71 18.32 11.75 2.93
C TYR A 71 17.83 11.04 4.17
N PHE A 72 16.52 10.96 4.32
CA PHE A 72 15.89 10.18 5.37
C PHE A 72 16.32 8.71 5.28
N LYS A 73 16.65 8.14 6.43
CA LYS A 73 16.97 6.72 6.59
C LYS A 73 16.07 6.12 7.66
N SER A 74 15.38 5.04 7.30
CA SER A 74 14.60 4.27 8.27
C SER A 74 15.51 3.68 9.36
N ASP A 75 14.96 3.59 10.56
CA ASP A 75 15.59 2.93 11.71
C ASP A 75 14.56 2.07 12.47
N GLY A 76 14.81 1.71 13.71
CA GLY A 76 13.84 0.92 14.49
C GLY A 76 12.60 1.71 14.96
N VAL A 77 12.59 3.04 14.83
CA VAL A 77 11.50 3.94 15.26
C VAL A 77 10.70 4.46 14.07
N TYR A 78 11.39 4.81 13.01
CA TYR A 78 10.81 5.39 11.80
C TYR A 78 10.93 4.43 10.62
N ASN A 79 9.80 4.14 9.99
CA ASN A 79 9.75 3.52 8.66
C ASN A 79 9.60 4.61 7.59
N LYS A 80 9.81 4.26 6.34
CA LYS A 80 9.42 5.08 5.20
C LYS A 80 8.03 4.69 4.76
N ILE A 81 7.13 5.66 4.52
CA ILE A 81 5.86 5.43 3.84
C ILE A 81 5.89 6.11 2.48
N CYS A 82 5.42 5.43 1.46
CA CYS A 82 5.16 6.01 0.15
C CYS A 82 3.69 5.82 -0.22
N VAL A 83 3.10 6.86 -0.82
CA VAL A 83 1.78 6.83 -1.44
C VAL A 83 1.99 7.02 -2.92
N VAL A 84 1.68 5.99 -3.70
CA VAL A 84 1.92 5.94 -5.15
C VAL A 84 0.59 6.02 -5.88
N GLU A 85 0.46 6.98 -6.79
CA GLU A 85 -0.71 7.07 -7.65
C GLU A 85 -0.77 5.83 -8.56
N ARG A 86 -1.91 5.14 -8.58
CA ARG A 86 -2.07 3.86 -9.30
C ARG A 86 -3.18 3.87 -10.36
N HIS A 87 -3.75 5.02 -10.67
CA HIS A 87 -4.85 5.16 -11.63
C HIS A 87 -4.36 5.57 -13.02
N GLY A 88 -3.04 5.62 -13.23
CA GLY A 88 -2.41 5.97 -14.50
C GLY A 88 -2.62 7.43 -14.92
N LYS A 89 -2.80 8.35 -13.97
CA LYS A 89 -3.10 9.76 -14.26
C LYS A 89 -1.90 10.68 -14.15
N THR A 90 -1.20 10.63 -13.04
CA THR A 90 -0.12 11.59 -12.72
C THR A 90 1.24 10.93 -12.53
N GLY A 91 1.27 9.70 -12.03
CA GLY A 91 2.48 9.00 -11.64
C GLY A 91 3.18 9.63 -10.43
N GLU A 92 2.45 10.43 -9.65
CA GLU A 92 2.99 11.10 -8.47
C GLU A 92 3.22 10.14 -7.31
N ILE A 93 4.25 10.44 -6.51
CA ILE A 93 4.61 9.67 -5.32
C ILE A 93 4.82 10.64 -4.17
N GLY A 94 4.03 10.47 -3.11
CA GLY A 94 4.27 11.12 -1.83
C GLY A 94 5.15 10.25 -0.93
N VAL A 95 6.12 10.85 -0.24
CA VAL A 95 7.04 10.14 0.65
C VAL A 95 7.15 10.86 1.99
N ALA A 96 7.07 10.12 3.09
CA ALA A 96 7.24 10.67 4.43
C ALA A 96 7.86 9.64 5.39
N PRO A 97 8.45 10.08 6.51
CA PRO A 97 8.73 9.22 7.65
C PRO A 97 7.42 8.82 8.34
N LEU A 98 7.31 7.54 8.71
CA LEU A 98 6.19 6.95 9.43
C LEU A 98 6.66 6.44 10.79
N LYS A 99 6.20 7.06 11.87
CA LYS A 99 6.53 6.69 13.25
C LYS A 99 5.50 5.74 13.84
N GLY A 100 5.97 4.68 14.49
CA GLY A 100 5.10 3.76 15.23
C GLY A 100 4.52 2.61 14.43
N PHE A 101 4.94 2.40 13.17
CA PHE A 101 4.51 1.25 12.37
C PHE A 101 5.30 -0.02 12.71
N GLY A 102 6.63 0.08 12.86
CA GLY A 102 7.46 -0.96 13.46
C GLY A 102 7.82 -2.12 12.54
N VAL A 103 7.71 -1.99 11.22
CA VAL A 103 8.20 -3.00 10.27
C VAL A 103 9.73 -3.04 10.31
N LYS A 104 10.28 -4.26 10.32
CA LYS A 104 11.73 -4.52 10.31
C LYS A 104 12.07 -5.63 9.32
N GLY A 105 13.11 -5.39 8.52
CA GLY A 105 13.58 -6.34 7.51
C GLY A 105 12.58 -6.57 6.38
N GLY A 106 11.81 -5.55 5.99
CA GLY A 106 10.83 -5.71 4.95
C GLY A 106 9.97 -4.49 4.65
N ALA A 107 8.95 -4.73 3.82
CA ALA A 107 7.91 -3.76 3.48
C ALA A 107 6.55 -4.44 3.36
N VAL A 108 5.49 -3.66 3.62
CA VAL A 108 4.10 -4.05 3.41
C VAL A 108 3.44 -3.03 2.50
N ALA A 109 2.77 -3.50 1.45
CA ALA A 109 2.06 -2.66 0.50
C ALA A 109 0.60 -3.06 0.38
N THR A 110 -0.27 -2.10 0.05
CA THR A 110 -1.68 -2.35 -0.23
C THR A 110 -2.24 -1.36 -1.23
N SER A 111 -3.15 -1.82 -2.07
CA SER A 111 -4.03 -0.98 -2.92
C SER A 111 -5.34 -0.57 -2.24
N VAL A 112 -5.60 -1.09 -1.04
CA VAL A 112 -6.79 -0.75 -0.25
C VAL A 112 -6.47 0.44 0.66
N ALA A 113 -6.61 1.63 0.13
CA ALA A 113 -6.27 2.89 0.82
C ALA A 113 -7.46 3.86 0.77
N HIS A 114 -8.21 3.90 1.83
CA HIS A 114 -9.37 4.77 1.97
C HIS A 114 -8.92 6.26 2.07
N ASP A 115 -9.41 7.17 1.30
CA ASP A 115 -10.47 7.19 0.29
C ASP A 115 -9.93 7.14 -1.15
N SER A 116 -8.64 7.45 -1.36
CA SER A 116 -8.04 7.63 -2.70
C SER A 116 -7.83 6.32 -3.44
N HIS A 117 -7.74 5.22 -2.70
CA HIS A 117 -7.32 3.91 -3.20
C HIS A 117 -6.01 3.93 -4.00
N ASN A 118 -5.12 4.86 -3.67
CA ASN A 118 -3.74 4.83 -4.13
C ASN A 118 -3.00 3.67 -3.49
N LEU A 119 -1.89 3.24 -4.07
CA LEU A 119 -1.04 2.23 -3.49
C LEU A 119 -0.27 2.86 -2.32
N ILE A 120 -0.42 2.27 -1.13
CA ILE A 120 0.36 2.65 0.06
C ILE A 120 1.37 1.55 0.34
N VAL A 121 2.61 1.93 0.60
CA VAL A 121 3.66 1.01 1.04
C VAL A 121 4.42 1.62 2.21
N ALA A 122 4.69 0.80 3.22
CA ALA A 122 5.55 1.16 4.34
C ALA A 122 6.63 0.10 4.55
N GLY A 123 7.87 0.53 4.77
CA GLY A 123 9.00 -0.38 4.94
C GLY A 123 10.20 0.28 5.61
N ASP A 124 11.19 -0.54 5.93
CA ASP A 124 12.42 -0.07 6.55
C ASP A 124 13.60 0.08 5.59
N ASN A 125 13.42 -0.32 4.32
CA ASN A 125 14.43 -0.15 3.28
C ASN A 125 13.80 0.01 1.89
N ASP A 126 14.51 0.68 0.99
CA ASP A 126 14.00 1.03 -0.35
C ASP A 126 13.85 -0.18 -1.27
N GLU A 127 14.67 -1.21 -1.10
CA GLU A 127 14.65 -2.40 -1.94
C GLU A 127 13.37 -3.21 -1.73
N ASP A 128 12.96 -3.41 -0.48
CA ASP A 128 11.73 -4.09 -0.13
C ASP A 128 10.48 -3.25 -0.48
N ILE A 129 10.57 -1.93 -0.31
CA ILE A 129 9.50 -1.00 -0.73
C ILE A 129 9.24 -1.13 -2.24
N LEU A 130 10.28 -1.10 -3.06
CA LEU A 130 10.15 -1.25 -4.52
C LEU A 130 9.63 -2.64 -4.91
N ALA A 131 10.11 -3.71 -4.26
CA ALA A 131 9.62 -5.07 -4.48
C ALA A 131 8.13 -5.20 -4.13
N ALA A 132 7.69 -4.59 -3.02
CA ALA A 132 6.29 -4.62 -2.61
C ALA A 132 5.37 -3.84 -3.58
N ILE A 133 5.80 -2.66 -4.05
CA ILE A 133 5.08 -1.88 -5.07
C ILE A 133 4.89 -2.71 -6.34
N LYS A 134 5.96 -3.31 -6.84
CA LYS A 134 5.92 -4.17 -8.02
C LYS A 134 5.01 -5.38 -7.83
N GLY A 135 5.03 -5.99 -6.64
CA GLY A 135 4.15 -7.09 -6.30
C GLY A 135 2.66 -6.72 -6.35
N VAL A 136 2.28 -5.52 -5.90
CA VAL A 136 0.89 -5.03 -6.02
C VAL A 136 0.50 -4.82 -7.49
N GLU A 137 1.38 -4.25 -8.29
CA GLU A 137 1.13 -4.02 -9.73
C GLU A 137 0.97 -5.34 -10.49
N GLU A 138 1.88 -6.30 -10.29
CA GLU A 138 1.85 -7.61 -10.95
C GLU A 138 0.58 -8.42 -10.61
N ASN A 139 0.03 -8.23 -9.40
CA ASN A 139 -1.20 -8.90 -8.96
C ASN A 139 -2.47 -8.06 -9.18
N GLN A 140 -2.35 -6.90 -9.83
CA GLN A 140 -3.45 -5.97 -10.07
C GLN A 140 -4.18 -5.55 -8.80
N GLY A 141 -3.45 -5.45 -7.68
CA GLY A 141 -3.94 -5.03 -6.38
C GLY A 141 -3.83 -6.09 -5.30
N GLY A 142 -4.03 -5.68 -4.07
CA GLY A 142 -4.01 -6.56 -2.91
C GLY A 142 -3.15 -6.07 -1.76
N TYR A 143 -2.78 -7.02 -0.91
CA TYR A 143 -1.78 -6.84 0.14
C TYR A 143 -0.54 -7.64 -0.21
N VAL A 144 0.63 -7.02 -0.12
CA VAL A 144 1.92 -7.64 -0.46
C VAL A 144 2.89 -7.44 0.69
N ILE A 145 3.61 -8.49 1.02
CA ILE A 145 4.74 -8.46 1.94
C ILE A 145 6.01 -8.73 1.15
N ALA A 146 7.03 -7.89 1.32
CA ALA A 146 8.34 -8.07 0.71
C ALA A 146 9.45 -8.08 1.77
N SER A 147 10.49 -8.87 1.52
CA SER A 147 11.71 -8.94 2.35
C SER A 147 12.88 -9.45 1.52
N GLY A 148 14.07 -8.86 1.70
CA GLY A 148 15.27 -9.21 0.96
C GLY A 148 15.16 -8.94 -0.55
N GLY A 149 14.49 -7.86 -0.94
CA GLY A 149 14.26 -7.44 -2.32
C GLY A 149 13.30 -8.33 -3.10
N LYS A 150 12.48 -9.14 -2.42
CA LYS A 150 11.56 -10.09 -3.05
C LYS A 150 10.20 -10.08 -2.36
N VAL A 151 9.16 -10.35 -3.14
CA VAL A 151 7.82 -10.63 -2.61
C VAL A 151 7.86 -11.96 -1.86
N VAL A 152 7.38 -11.97 -0.62
CA VAL A 152 7.32 -13.14 0.27
C VAL A 152 5.92 -13.71 0.30
N ASP A 153 4.90 -12.82 0.33
CA ASP A 153 3.49 -13.25 0.38
C ASP A 153 2.58 -12.21 -0.28
N VAL A 154 1.47 -12.69 -0.84
CA VAL A 154 0.48 -11.87 -1.54
C VAL A 154 -0.93 -12.34 -1.21
N LEU A 155 -1.80 -11.39 -0.83
CA LEU A 155 -3.25 -11.56 -0.89
C LEU A 155 -3.76 -10.76 -2.09
N PRO A 156 -4.04 -11.39 -3.24
CA PRO A 156 -4.45 -10.68 -4.44
C PRO A 156 -5.90 -10.18 -4.34
N LEU A 157 -6.13 -8.95 -4.80
CA LEU A 157 -7.44 -8.32 -4.88
C LEU A 157 -7.63 -7.71 -6.29
N PRO A 158 -7.75 -8.55 -7.34
CA PRO A 158 -7.66 -8.09 -8.72
C PRO A 158 -8.89 -7.29 -9.19
N ILE A 159 -10.03 -7.43 -8.53
CA ILE A 159 -11.24 -6.68 -8.91
C ILE A 159 -11.10 -5.24 -8.41
N CYS A 160 -10.88 -4.31 -9.33
CA CYS A 160 -10.62 -2.89 -9.07
C CYS A 160 -9.41 -2.63 -8.14
N GLY A 161 -8.53 -3.63 -7.92
CA GLY A 161 -7.49 -3.56 -6.93
C GLY A 161 -7.97 -3.61 -5.47
N LEU A 162 -9.22 -4.02 -5.21
CA LEU A 162 -9.89 -3.88 -3.91
C LEU A 162 -10.61 -5.13 -3.43
N MET A 163 -10.99 -6.03 -4.32
CA MET A 163 -11.83 -7.19 -4.00
C MET A 163 -11.27 -8.47 -4.59
N SER A 164 -11.52 -9.59 -3.90
CA SER A 164 -11.17 -10.94 -4.35
C SER A 164 -12.26 -11.52 -5.26
N GLU A 165 -11.87 -12.41 -6.15
CA GLU A 165 -12.79 -13.24 -6.94
C GLU A 165 -13.41 -14.40 -6.14
N LYS A 166 -12.93 -14.61 -4.91
CA LYS A 166 -13.31 -15.74 -4.03
C LYS A 166 -14.06 -15.27 -2.81
#